data_ed93c48f72f0735016084409cee186af
#
_entry.id   ed93c48f72f0735016084409cee186af
#
_cell.length_a   1.000
_cell.length_b   1.000
_cell.length_c   1.000
_cell.angle_alpha   90.00
_cell.angle_beta   90.00
_cell.angle_gamma   90.00
#
_symmetry.space_group_name_H-M   'P 1'
#
loop_
_entity.id
_entity.type
_entity.pdbx_description
1 polymer ?
#
loop_
_entity_poly.entity_id
_entity_poly.type
_entity_poly.pdbx_seq_one_letter_code
_entity_poly.pdbx_strand_id
1 'polypeptide(L)'
;GRIQAYYNRHLGEERGHAEMMQADLASAAIEPPAVHWKAARLAGTQAYLIHHVSPLMLLGYMAALECRPWSLTQVAYLENLHGKPLMRCIRYHAEHDAKHGPELLALIDTLTEQEQTLIASNAGHTAWLLQE
;
A
#
# COMPACT_ATOMS: atom_id res chain seq x y z
N GLY A 1 -13.96 5.52 -16.81
CA GLY A 1 -14.33 6.46 -15.74
C GLY A 1 -13.12 6.88 -14.89
N ARG A 2 -13.30 7.82 -13.97
CA ARG A 2 -12.21 8.38 -13.13
C ARG A 2 -11.48 7.32 -12.30
N ILE A 3 -12.22 6.38 -11.72
CA ILE A 3 -11.67 5.29 -10.89
C ILE A 3 -10.78 4.40 -11.73
N GLN A 4 -11.22 4.00 -12.93
CA GLN A 4 -10.39 3.17 -13.82
C GLN A 4 -9.11 3.90 -14.23
N ALA A 5 -9.20 5.20 -14.53
CA ALA A 5 -8.03 6.02 -14.86
C ALA A 5 -7.05 6.11 -13.67
N TYR A 6 -7.57 6.27 -12.45
CA TYR A 6 -6.78 6.27 -11.23
C TYR A 6 -6.05 4.92 -11.04
N TYR A 7 -6.76 3.80 -11.12
CA TYR A 7 -6.15 2.47 -11.00
C TYR A 7 -5.07 2.22 -12.06
N ASN A 8 -5.34 2.57 -13.32
CA ASN A 8 -4.36 2.36 -14.39
C ASN A 8 -3.08 3.18 -14.17
N ARG A 9 -3.20 4.43 -13.70
CA ARG A 9 -2.06 5.26 -13.34
C ARG A 9 -1.30 4.66 -12.16
N HIS A 10 -1.98 4.36 -11.07
CA HIS A 10 -1.38 3.82 -9.85
C HIS A 10 -0.68 2.48 -10.09
N LEU A 11 -1.29 1.56 -10.85
CA LEU A 11 -0.63 0.32 -11.27
C LEU A 11 0.66 0.56 -12.06
N GLY A 12 0.71 1.64 -12.84
CA GLY A 12 1.92 2.06 -13.55
C GLY A 12 3.00 2.56 -12.60
N GLU A 13 2.61 3.31 -11.58
CA GLU A 13 3.51 3.86 -10.54
C GLU A 13 4.07 2.75 -9.66
N GLU A 14 3.26 1.74 -9.31
CA GLU A 14 3.65 0.60 -8.48
C GLU A 14 4.47 -0.48 -9.20
N ARG A 15 4.61 -0.35 -10.52
CA ARG A 15 5.35 -1.35 -11.30
C ARG A 15 6.83 -1.37 -10.91
N GLY A 16 7.33 -2.54 -10.53
CA GLY A 16 8.74 -2.75 -10.16
C GLY A 16 9.03 -2.58 -8.67
N HIS A 17 8.06 -2.14 -7.84
CA HIS A 17 8.29 -1.99 -6.39
C HIS A 17 8.48 -3.33 -5.68
N ALA A 18 7.79 -4.39 -6.14
CA ALA A 18 8.00 -5.74 -5.59
C ALA A 18 9.43 -6.23 -5.84
N GLU A 19 9.94 -6.04 -7.05
CA GLU A 19 11.31 -6.39 -7.42
C GLU A 19 12.33 -5.54 -6.66
N MET A 20 12.05 -4.26 -6.44
CA MET A 20 12.89 -3.39 -5.60
C MET A 20 12.95 -3.91 -4.16
N MET A 21 11.81 -4.27 -3.56
CA MET A 21 11.75 -4.83 -2.22
C MET A 21 12.52 -6.15 -2.12
N GLN A 22 12.40 -7.04 -3.11
CA GLN A 22 13.16 -8.29 -3.15
C GLN A 22 14.66 -8.02 -3.24
N ALA A 23 15.08 -7.05 -4.04
CA ALA A 23 16.49 -6.66 -4.13
C ALA A 23 17.02 -6.06 -2.83
N ASP A 24 16.19 -5.31 -2.10
CA ASP A 24 16.54 -4.78 -0.78
C ASP A 24 16.76 -5.92 0.24
N LEU A 25 15.84 -6.89 0.31
CA LEU A 25 15.99 -8.08 1.16
C LEU A 25 17.26 -8.88 0.81
N ALA A 26 17.49 -9.10 -0.48
CA ALA A 26 18.67 -9.81 -0.96
C ALA A 26 19.98 -9.10 -0.57
N SER A 27 19.98 -7.75 -0.54
CA SER A 27 21.16 -6.96 -0.12
C SER A 27 21.57 -7.21 1.34
N ALA A 28 20.65 -7.66 2.17
CA ALA A 28 20.86 -8.01 3.57
C ALA A 28 20.94 -9.54 3.78
N ALA A 29 21.01 -10.34 2.71
CA ALA A 29 20.94 -11.81 2.76
C ALA A 29 19.69 -12.34 3.51
N ILE A 30 18.58 -11.63 3.39
CA ILE A 30 17.30 -12.03 3.96
C ILE A 30 16.52 -12.78 2.88
N GLU A 31 16.19 -14.04 3.15
CA GLU A 31 15.29 -14.85 2.33
C GLU A 31 13.90 -14.81 2.97
N PRO A 32 12.89 -14.26 2.27
CA PRO A 32 11.53 -14.29 2.78
C PRO A 32 11.01 -15.74 2.78
N PRO A 33 10.12 -16.10 3.74
CA PRO A 33 9.51 -17.43 3.74
C PRO A 33 8.68 -17.64 2.48
N ALA A 34 8.58 -18.89 2.01
CA ALA A 34 7.77 -19.25 0.84
C ALA A 34 6.30 -18.80 0.96
N VAL A 35 5.76 -18.81 2.17
CA VAL A 35 4.45 -18.24 2.50
C VAL A 35 4.58 -17.35 3.72
N HIS A 36 4.25 -16.07 3.56
CA HIS A 36 4.08 -15.16 4.68
C HIS A 36 2.59 -15.02 4.98
N TRP A 37 2.12 -15.68 6.03
CA TRP A 37 0.67 -15.80 6.32
C TRP A 37 -0.05 -14.46 6.50
N LYS A 38 0.60 -13.46 7.08
CA LYS A 38 0.04 -12.10 7.19
C LYS A 38 -0.19 -11.47 5.82
N ALA A 39 0.79 -11.58 4.92
CA ALA A 39 0.66 -11.10 3.54
C ALA A 39 -0.39 -11.90 2.76
N ALA A 40 -0.46 -13.22 2.95
CA ALA A 40 -1.47 -14.07 2.33
C ALA A 40 -2.89 -13.71 2.80
N ARG A 41 -3.10 -13.44 4.10
CA ARG A 41 -4.38 -12.95 4.64
C ARG A 41 -4.75 -11.61 4.02
N LEU A 42 -3.81 -10.67 3.99
CA LEU A 42 -4.04 -9.33 3.47
C LEU A 42 -4.41 -9.37 1.98
N ALA A 43 -3.60 -10.02 1.16
CA ALA A 43 -3.83 -10.15 -0.28
C ALA A 43 -5.10 -10.97 -0.60
N GLY A 44 -5.32 -12.07 0.11
CA GLY A 44 -6.51 -12.91 -0.04
C GLY A 44 -7.80 -12.17 0.31
N THR A 45 -7.79 -11.36 1.36
CA THR A 45 -8.91 -10.50 1.73
C THR A 45 -9.22 -9.51 0.60
N GLN A 46 -8.20 -8.83 0.05
CA GLN A 46 -8.41 -7.89 -1.05
C GLN A 46 -8.96 -8.58 -2.29
N ALA A 47 -8.40 -9.72 -2.67
CA ALA A 47 -8.90 -10.50 -3.80
C ALA A 47 -10.38 -10.89 -3.62
N TYR A 48 -10.76 -11.36 -2.43
CA TYR A 48 -12.16 -11.68 -2.13
C TYR A 48 -13.07 -10.44 -2.26
N LEU A 49 -12.70 -9.33 -1.63
CA LEU A 49 -13.50 -8.11 -1.63
C LEU A 49 -13.68 -7.54 -3.04
N ILE A 50 -12.62 -7.52 -3.85
CA ILE A 50 -12.65 -7.02 -5.22
C ILE A 50 -13.60 -7.87 -6.08
N HIS A 51 -13.52 -9.19 -5.97
CA HIS A 51 -14.26 -10.10 -6.84
C HIS A 51 -15.69 -10.36 -6.38
N HIS A 52 -15.98 -10.30 -5.08
CA HIS A 52 -17.26 -10.71 -4.52
C HIS A 52 -18.09 -9.60 -3.89
N VAL A 53 -17.50 -8.44 -3.63
CA VAL A 53 -18.20 -7.30 -3.04
C VAL A 53 -18.23 -6.11 -3.98
N SER A 54 -17.09 -5.46 -4.18
CA SER A 54 -16.95 -4.33 -5.11
C SER A 54 -15.47 -4.06 -5.41
N PRO A 55 -15.09 -3.77 -6.66
CA PRO A 55 -13.74 -3.31 -7.00
C PRO A 55 -13.32 -2.03 -6.26
N LEU A 56 -14.29 -1.22 -5.80
CA LEU A 56 -14.03 0.00 -5.01
C LEU A 56 -13.40 -0.30 -3.65
N MET A 57 -13.55 -1.53 -3.14
CA MET A 57 -12.96 -1.93 -1.86
C MET A 57 -11.44 -1.77 -1.85
N LEU A 58 -10.78 -1.93 -3.00
CA LEU A 58 -9.33 -1.72 -3.13
C LEU A 58 -8.89 -0.31 -2.74
N LEU A 59 -9.72 0.73 -2.98
CA LEU A 59 -9.41 2.10 -2.55
C LEU A 59 -9.24 2.21 -1.04
N GLY A 60 -9.97 1.40 -0.26
CA GLY A 60 -9.81 1.34 1.21
C GLY A 60 -8.46 0.74 1.64
N TYR A 61 -8.03 -0.33 0.98
CA TYR A 61 -6.70 -0.90 1.18
C TYR A 61 -5.61 0.13 0.86
N MET A 62 -5.70 0.78 -0.28
CA MET A 62 -4.75 1.81 -0.70
C MET A 62 -4.73 2.99 0.30
N ALA A 63 -5.90 3.46 0.75
CA ALA A 63 -5.99 4.54 1.73
C ALA A 63 -5.30 4.19 3.07
N ALA A 64 -5.44 2.94 3.54
CA ALA A 64 -4.77 2.49 4.76
C ALA A 64 -3.25 2.52 4.66
N LEU A 65 -2.70 2.30 3.46
CA LEU A 65 -1.25 2.31 3.21
C LEU A 65 -0.72 3.72 2.91
N GLU A 66 -1.38 4.46 2.01
CA GLU A 66 -0.83 5.66 1.40
C GLU A 66 -1.18 6.97 2.12
N CYS A 67 -2.23 6.97 2.98
CA CYS A 67 -2.56 8.16 3.77
C CYS A 67 -1.60 8.40 4.95
N ARG A 68 -0.66 7.49 5.19
CA ARG A 68 0.38 7.60 6.21
C ARG A 68 1.76 7.25 5.65
N PRO A 69 2.29 8.03 4.71
CA PRO A 69 3.61 7.78 4.15
C PRO A 69 4.69 7.87 5.25
N TRP A 70 5.76 7.12 5.07
CA TRP A 70 6.95 7.23 5.91
C TRP A 70 7.53 8.64 5.81
N SER A 71 7.86 9.26 6.94
CA SER A 71 8.64 10.48 6.92
C SER A 71 10.11 10.20 6.60
N LEU A 72 10.79 11.15 5.95
CA LEU A 72 12.24 11.02 5.68
C LEU A 72 13.06 10.86 6.97
N THR A 73 12.61 11.43 8.08
CA THR A 73 13.25 11.26 9.41
C THR A 73 13.14 9.81 9.89
N GLN A 74 11.97 9.18 9.75
CA GLN A 74 11.78 7.76 10.09
C GLN A 74 12.64 6.86 9.19
N VAL A 75 12.68 7.15 7.89
CA VAL A 75 13.53 6.39 6.95
C VAL A 75 15.00 6.52 7.30
N ALA A 76 15.49 7.74 7.60
CA ALA A 76 16.87 7.96 8.01
C ALA A 76 17.22 7.19 9.30
N TYR A 77 16.30 7.10 10.25
CA TYR A 77 16.47 6.29 11.45
C TYR A 77 16.59 4.80 11.11
N LEU A 78 15.72 4.28 10.25
CA LEU A 78 15.78 2.88 9.82
C LEU A 78 17.05 2.56 9.01
N GLU A 79 17.50 3.48 8.17
CA GLU A 79 18.75 3.35 7.43
C GLU A 79 19.98 3.25 8.35
N ASN A 80 19.97 4.02 9.46
CA ASN A 80 21.03 3.95 10.46
C ASN A 80 21.03 2.61 11.21
N LEU A 81 19.87 2.00 11.41
CA LEU A 81 19.74 0.71 12.09
C LEU A 81 20.06 -0.48 11.18
N HIS A 82 19.59 -0.45 9.95
CA HIS A 82 19.54 -1.62 9.06
C HIS A 82 20.40 -1.47 7.80
N GLY A 83 20.91 -0.28 7.55
CA GLY A 83 21.69 0.03 6.36
C GLY A 83 20.83 0.52 5.18
N LYS A 84 21.37 1.47 4.43
CA LYS A 84 20.70 2.08 3.27
C LYS A 84 20.27 1.07 2.19
N PRO A 85 21.07 0.02 1.87
CA PRO A 85 20.68 -0.93 0.83
C PRO A 85 19.35 -1.65 1.12
N LEU A 86 19.05 -1.92 2.39
CA LEU A 86 17.80 -2.58 2.80
C LEU A 86 16.59 -1.64 2.77
N MET A 87 16.81 -0.32 2.78
CA MET A 87 15.77 0.69 2.94
C MET A 87 15.44 1.46 1.64
N ARG A 88 15.93 1.04 0.48
CA ARG A 88 15.76 1.78 -0.79
C ARG A 88 14.30 1.90 -1.20
N CYS A 89 13.54 0.82 -1.11
CA CYS A 89 12.12 0.80 -1.46
C CYS A 89 11.31 1.71 -0.53
N ILE A 90 11.56 1.63 0.79
CA ILE A 90 10.89 2.47 1.79
C ILE A 90 11.24 3.95 1.58
N ARG A 91 12.50 4.26 1.29
CA ARG A 91 12.94 5.63 0.96
C ARG A 91 12.25 6.16 -0.28
N TYR A 92 12.18 5.34 -1.34
CA TYR A 92 11.50 5.72 -2.57
C TYR A 92 10.04 6.12 -2.31
N HIS A 93 9.31 5.31 -1.56
CA HIS A 93 7.94 5.63 -1.16
C HIS A 93 7.84 6.91 -0.33
N ALA A 94 8.73 7.10 0.66
CA ALA A 94 8.75 8.33 1.46
C ALA A 94 8.99 9.59 0.64
N GLU A 95 9.75 9.50 -0.44
CA GLU A 95 10.06 10.63 -1.33
C GLU A 95 8.95 10.91 -2.36
N HIS A 96 8.15 9.92 -2.75
CA HIS A 96 7.22 10.01 -3.89
C HIS A 96 5.74 9.96 -3.49
N ASP A 97 5.37 9.31 -2.37
CA ASP A 97 3.97 9.03 -2.03
C ASP A 97 3.25 10.17 -1.31
N ALA A 98 3.93 11.26 -0.97
CA ALA A 98 3.35 12.34 -0.17
C ALA A 98 2.06 12.93 -0.77
N LYS A 99 1.87 12.83 -2.09
CA LYS A 99 0.68 13.31 -2.82
C LYS A 99 -0.39 12.23 -3.03
N HIS A 100 -0.04 10.94 -2.95
CA HIS A 100 -0.96 9.84 -3.27
C HIS A 100 -2.16 9.80 -2.33
N GLY A 101 -1.94 9.93 -1.02
CA GLY A 101 -3.01 9.95 -0.04
C GLY A 101 -4.04 11.06 -0.29
N PRO A 102 -3.64 12.35 -0.42
CA PRO A 102 -4.55 13.44 -0.76
C PRO A 102 -5.30 13.23 -2.08
N GLU A 103 -4.63 12.76 -3.14
CA GLU A 103 -5.27 12.47 -4.43
C GLU A 103 -6.32 11.36 -4.32
N LEU A 104 -6.00 10.28 -3.58
CA LEU A 104 -6.91 9.18 -3.33
C LEU A 104 -8.14 9.63 -2.53
N LEU A 105 -7.96 10.39 -1.46
CA LEU A 105 -9.07 10.91 -0.67
C LEU A 105 -9.97 11.84 -1.50
N ALA A 106 -9.38 12.72 -2.31
CA ALA A 106 -10.15 13.57 -3.22
C ALA A 106 -10.96 12.77 -4.25
N LEU A 107 -10.46 11.61 -4.70
CA LEU A 107 -11.22 10.69 -5.55
C LEU A 107 -12.38 10.06 -4.77
N ILE A 108 -12.14 9.55 -3.56
CA ILE A 108 -13.16 8.94 -2.70
C ILE A 108 -14.27 9.92 -2.38
N ASP A 109 -13.96 11.18 -2.14
CA ASP A 109 -14.94 12.25 -1.88
C ASP A 109 -15.92 12.49 -3.02
N THR A 110 -15.61 12.04 -4.24
CA THR A 110 -16.54 12.13 -5.40
C THR A 110 -17.55 10.99 -5.47
N LEU A 111 -17.45 10.00 -4.61
CA LEU A 111 -18.27 8.79 -4.60
C LEU A 111 -19.52 8.99 -3.72
N THR A 112 -20.50 8.10 -3.88
CA THR A 112 -21.69 8.09 -3.01
C THR A 112 -21.34 7.74 -1.57
N GLU A 113 -22.15 8.16 -0.62
CA GLU A 113 -21.99 7.85 0.80
C GLU A 113 -21.91 6.32 1.05
N GLN A 114 -22.71 5.54 0.32
CA GLN A 114 -22.67 4.08 0.41
C GLN A 114 -21.34 3.51 -0.04
N GLU A 115 -20.78 3.99 -1.14
CA GLU A 115 -19.47 3.57 -1.64
C GLU A 115 -18.36 3.99 -0.69
N GLN A 116 -18.41 5.22 -0.16
CA GLN A 116 -17.44 5.69 0.85
C GLN A 116 -17.48 4.83 2.12
N THR A 117 -18.67 4.40 2.57
CA THR A 117 -18.83 3.51 3.72
C THR A 117 -18.16 2.15 3.49
N LEU A 118 -18.34 1.56 2.30
CA LEU A 118 -17.68 0.31 1.93
C LEU A 118 -16.14 0.47 1.94
N ILE A 119 -15.63 1.55 1.34
CA ILE A 119 -14.20 1.86 1.28
C ILE A 119 -13.64 2.04 2.69
N ALA A 120 -14.31 2.82 3.55
CA ALA A 120 -13.89 3.06 4.93
C ALA A 120 -13.86 1.76 5.75
N SER A 121 -14.82 0.86 5.54
CA SER A 121 -14.84 -0.46 6.18
C SER A 121 -13.59 -1.27 5.84
N ASN A 122 -13.19 -1.32 4.55
CA ASN A 122 -11.97 -2.03 4.17
C ASN A 122 -10.70 -1.33 4.65
N ALA A 123 -10.67 0.00 4.68
CA ALA A 123 -9.54 0.75 5.23
C ALA A 123 -9.32 0.40 6.71
N GLY A 124 -10.38 0.39 7.51
CA GLY A 124 -10.33 0.00 8.92
C GLY A 124 -9.89 -1.44 9.12
N HIS A 125 -10.41 -2.38 8.32
CA HIS A 125 -10.02 -3.78 8.38
C HIS A 125 -8.54 -3.98 7.98
N THR A 126 -8.09 -3.31 6.93
CA THR A 126 -6.69 -3.34 6.50
C THR A 126 -5.76 -2.79 7.58
N ALA A 127 -6.11 -1.65 8.17
CA ALA A 127 -5.32 -1.06 9.26
C ALA A 127 -5.23 -2.00 10.47
N TRP A 128 -6.31 -2.69 10.82
CA TRP A 128 -6.31 -3.70 11.87
C TRP A 128 -5.39 -4.88 11.56
N LEU A 129 -5.46 -5.43 10.33
CA LEU A 129 -4.58 -6.52 9.89
C LEU A 129 -3.09 -6.15 9.91
N LEU A 130 -2.76 -4.89 9.64
CA LEU A 130 -1.37 -4.42 9.65
C LEU A 130 -0.79 -4.29 11.07
N GLN A 131 -1.63 -4.15 12.09
CA GLN A 131 -1.19 -4.03 13.50
C GLN A 131 -0.92 -5.39 14.17
N GLU A 132 -1.52 -6.48 13.69
CA GLU A 132 -1.26 -7.84 14.19
C GLU A 132 0.14 -8.34 13.77
#